data_df853f6588aec91ef468ea2929a94d91
#
_entry.id   df853f6588aec91ef468ea2929a94d91
#
_cell.length_a   1.000
_cell.length_b   1.000
_cell.length_c   1.000
_cell.angle_alpha   90.00
_cell.angle_beta   90.00
_cell.angle_gamma   90.00
#
_symmetry.space_group_name_H-M   'P 1'
#
loop_
_entity.id
_entity.type
_entity.pdbx_description
1 polymer ?
#
loop_
_entity_poly.entity_id
_entity_poly.type
_entity_poly.pdbx_seq_one_letter_code
_entity_poly.pdbx_strand_id
1 'polypeptide(L)'
;FDIDFSWRERDEMYSYIFNRYQSEHTALMGAMGTFRDRSIIRELGKVYGLPKSEIDRLIQEPDNMLNKNEVTHTILSVYNQMADFPNQRTIHASGVLISDNPLTCYSALDYPPKGLPTVQFDMYVAEDIGFEKFDILSQRGIGHIKDCRELIRINKDITVDTSNPKRFFTDPVIAEQLLSANTVGCFYIESPAMRQLISKLRCDNYLTLVAASSIIRPGVASSGMMQAYIERHLNPEKVEYIHPAFKEQLEDTYGIMVYQEDVMKIGHHFGGLDLAEADVLRRMMSG
;
A
#
# COMPACT_ATOMS: atom_id res chain seq x y z
N PHE A 1 -11.56 2.12 8.12
CA PHE A 1 -11.24 3.52 7.77
C PHE A 1 -9.74 3.70 7.72
N ASP A 2 -9.21 4.24 6.61
CA ASP A 2 -7.80 4.52 6.43
C ASP A 2 -7.57 6.03 6.50
N ILE A 3 -6.76 6.48 7.45
CA ILE A 3 -6.46 7.90 7.64
C ILE A 3 -4.96 8.12 7.58
N ASP A 4 -4.55 8.96 6.62
CA ASP A 4 -3.15 9.30 6.40
C ASP A 4 -2.70 10.47 7.29
N PHE A 5 -1.65 10.25 8.05
CA PHE A 5 -0.99 11.28 8.84
C PHE A 5 0.48 11.45 8.43
N SER A 6 1.05 12.60 8.70
CA SER A 6 2.49 12.76 8.62
C SER A 6 3.19 11.75 9.55
N TRP A 7 4.25 11.15 9.06
CA TRP A 7 5.01 10.15 9.82
C TRP A 7 5.55 10.70 11.16
N ARG A 8 5.68 12.02 11.28
CA ARG A 8 6.17 12.69 12.50
C ARG A 8 5.08 12.83 13.56
N GLU A 9 3.83 13.10 13.14
CA GLU A 9 2.71 13.37 14.03
C GLU A 9 1.85 12.12 14.33
N ARG A 10 2.16 11.00 13.71
CA ARG A 10 1.38 9.77 13.87
C ARG A 10 1.29 9.30 15.35
N ASP A 11 2.37 9.42 16.11
CA ASP A 11 2.37 8.97 17.51
C ASP A 11 1.55 9.91 18.40
N GLU A 12 1.42 11.18 18.05
CA GLU A 12 0.50 12.12 18.70
C GLU A 12 -0.96 11.71 18.47
N MET A 13 -1.27 11.20 17.27
CA MET A 13 -2.61 10.66 16.96
C MET A 13 -2.93 9.42 17.76
N TYR A 14 -1.99 8.50 17.95
CA TYR A 14 -2.19 7.38 18.87
C TYR A 14 -2.47 7.89 20.28
N SER A 15 -1.69 8.81 20.78
CA SER A 15 -1.91 9.40 22.11
C SER A 15 -3.30 10.04 22.21
N TYR A 16 -3.75 10.75 21.18
CA TYR A 16 -5.09 11.33 21.14
C TYR A 16 -6.19 10.25 21.21
N ILE A 17 -6.10 9.22 20.37
CA ILE A 17 -7.10 8.14 20.30
C ILE A 17 -7.18 7.41 21.64
N PHE A 18 -6.06 7.00 22.21
CA PHE A 18 -6.02 6.29 23.48
C PHE A 18 -6.52 7.13 24.66
N ASN A 19 -6.26 8.44 24.67
CA ASN A 19 -6.79 9.34 25.70
C ASN A 19 -8.30 9.56 25.55
N ARG A 20 -8.79 9.68 24.30
CA ARG A 20 -10.21 9.94 24.03
C ARG A 20 -11.10 8.74 24.35
N TYR A 21 -10.69 7.55 23.93
CA TYR A 21 -11.50 6.34 24.05
C TYR A 21 -11.08 5.43 25.20
N GLN A 22 -10.10 5.84 26.01
CA GLN A 22 -9.53 5.12 27.16
C GLN A 22 -8.75 3.86 26.77
N SER A 23 -7.68 3.58 27.50
CA SER A 23 -6.77 2.46 27.20
C SER A 23 -7.38 1.07 27.43
N GLU A 24 -8.48 0.98 28.17
CA GLU A 24 -9.21 -0.28 28.38
C GLU A 24 -10.03 -0.66 27.13
N HIS A 25 -10.47 0.34 26.38
CA HIS A 25 -11.35 0.23 25.21
C HIS A 25 -10.61 0.36 23.89
N THR A 26 -9.30 0.63 23.92
CA THR A 26 -8.49 0.90 22.74
C THR A 26 -7.22 0.06 22.76
N ALA A 27 -6.90 -0.61 21.67
CA ALA A 27 -5.62 -1.32 21.53
C ALA A 27 -5.11 -1.24 20.08
N LEU A 28 -3.80 -1.42 19.93
CA LEU A 28 -3.22 -1.72 18.65
C LEU A 28 -3.61 -3.13 18.23
N MET A 29 -3.80 -3.33 16.94
CA MET A 29 -4.06 -4.65 16.39
C MET A 29 -2.77 -5.48 16.33
N GLY A 30 -2.86 -6.76 16.64
CA GLY A 30 -1.79 -7.72 16.44
C GLY A 30 -1.63 -8.08 14.96
N ALA A 31 -0.51 -8.72 14.66
CA ALA A 31 -0.28 -9.39 13.39
C ALA A 31 0.48 -10.69 13.62
N MET A 32 0.09 -11.74 12.93
CA MET A 32 0.76 -13.03 13.01
C MET A 32 1.70 -13.17 11.80
N GLY A 33 3.00 -13.18 12.07
CA GLY A 33 3.99 -13.54 11.07
C GLY A 33 4.05 -15.06 10.92
N THR A 34 4.09 -15.56 9.70
CA THR A 34 4.25 -16.98 9.38
C THR A 34 5.59 -17.23 8.69
N PHE A 35 6.03 -18.49 8.73
CA PHE A 35 7.20 -18.91 7.97
C PHE A 35 6.84 -19.03 6.50
N ARG A 36 7.62 -18.38 5.64
CA ARG A 36 7.48 -18.48 4.17
C ARG A 36 8.81 -18.47 3.45
N ASP A 37 8.91 -19.25 2.39
CA ASP A 37 10.01 -19.26 1.42
C ASP A 37 11.40 -19.12 2.04
N ARG A 38 12.08 -18.04 1.71
CA ARG A 38 13.47 -17.78 2.14
C ARG A 38 13.62 -17.69 3.67
N SER A 39 12.53 -17.35 4.40
CA SER A 39 12.61 -17.26 5.86
C SER A 39 12.75 -18.64 6.50
N ILE A 40 12.08 -19.66 5.97
CA ILE A 40 12.16 -21.04 6.45
C ILE A 40 13.61 -21.54 6.35
N ILE A 41 14.20 -21.44 5.17
CA ILE A 41 15.59 -21.87 4.94
C ILE A 41 16.55 -21.10 5.82
N ARG A 42 16.34 -19.80 6.02
CA ARG A 42 17.22 -18.97 6.84
C ARG A 42 17.15 -19.35 8.32
N GLU A 43 15.97 -19.56 8.86
CA GLU A 43 15.82 -19.90 10.28
C GLU A 43 16.30 -21.33 10.55
N LEU A 44 15.95 -22.30 9.72
CA LEU A 44 16.50 -23.66 9.83
C LEU A 44 18.01 -23.69 9.68
N GLY A 45 18.55 -22.96 8.71
CA GLY A 45 20.01 -22.85 8.55
C GLY A 45 20.72 -22.32 9.78
N LYS A 46 20.14 -21.34 10.48
CA LYS A 46 20.66 -20.85 11.77
C LYS A 46 20.59 -21.91 12.87
N VAL A 47 19.48 -22.64 12.95
CA VAL A 47 19.33 -23.73 13.94
C VAL A 47 20.39 -24.80 13.76
N TYR A 48 20.72 -25.15 12.52
CA TYR A 48 21.78 -26.11 12.20
C TYR A 48 23.19 -25.50 12.18
N GLY A 49 23.35 -24.23 12.52
CA GLY A 49 24.64 -23.54 12.62
C GLY A 49 25.32 -23.30 11.26
N LEU A 50 24.58 -23.26 10.16
CA LEU A 50 25.16 -23.00 8.85
C LEU A 50 25.68 -21.55 8.74
N PRO A 51 26.85 -21.33 8.14
CA PRO A 51 27.34 -19.99 7.81
C PRO A 51 26.37 -19.26 6.88
N LYS A 52 26.30 -17.95 7.02
CA LYS A 52 25.42 -17.11 6.17
C LYS A 52 25.62 -17.37 4.67
N SER A 53 26.86 -17.55 4.22
CA SER A 53 27.17 -17.82 2.81
C SER A 53 26.58 -19.15 2.30
N GLU A 54 26.47 -20.16 3.16
CA GLU A 54 25.84 -21.43 2.81
C GLU A 54 24.31 -21.31 2.80
N ILE A 55 23.74 -20.58 3.76
CA ILE A 55 22.31 -20.27 3.79
C ILE A 55 21.90 -19.50 2.53
N ASP A 56 22.68 -18.48 2.15
CA ASP A 56 22.38 -17.67 0.95
C ASP A 56 22.47 -18.54 -0.34
N ARG A 57 23.41 -19.47 -0.42
CA ARG A 57 23.48 -20.46 -1.53
C ARG A 57 22.28 -21.40 -1.54
N LEU A 58 21.88 -21.90 -0.38
CA LEU A 58 20.72 -22.78 -0.27
C LEU A 58 19.42 -22.10 -0.70
N ILE A 59 19.31 -20.80 -0.47
CA ILE A 59 18.17 -19.97 -0.93
C ILE A 59 18.21 -19.74 -2.45
N GLN A 60 19.41 -19.53 -3.02
CA GLN A 60 19.56 -19.21 -4.45
C GLN A 60 19.51 -20.44 -5.36
N GLU A 61 20.10 -21.55 -4.91
CA GLU A 61 20.29 -22.77 -5.69
C GLU A 61 19.91 -24.02 -4.88
N PRO A 62 18.64 -24.17 -4.47
CA PRO A 62 18.23 -25.27 -3.59
C PRO A 62 18.53 -26.66 -4.22
N ASP A 63 18.31 -26.84 -5.51
CA ASP A 63 18.52 -28.11 -6.20
C ASP A 63 20.00 -28.53 -6.22
N ASN A 64 20.91 -27.57 -6.37
CA ASN A 64 22.34 -27.82 -6.35
C ASN A 64 22.87 -28.17 -4.95
N MET A 65 22.12 -27.82 -3.91
CA MET A 65 22.50 -27.99 -2.51
C MET A 65 21.86 -29.26 -1.89
N LEU A 66 20.80 -29.81 -2.50
CA LEU A 66 19.98 -30.92 -1.99
C LEU A 66 20.84 -32.15 -1.60
N ASN A 67 21.88 -32.45 -2.34
CA ASN A 67 22.72 -33.64 -2.16
C ASN A 67 24.10 -33.33 -1.54
N LYS A 68 24.35 -32.11 -1.04
CA LYS A 68 25.65 -31.73 -0.52
C LYS A 68 25.99 -32.35 0.83
N ASN A 69 25.03 -32.39 1.72
CA ASN A 69 25.16 -33.00 3.05
C ASN A 69 23.79 -33.31 3.65
N GLU A 70 23.79 -34.07 4.74
CA GLU A 70 22.58 -34.49 5.46
C GLU A 70 21.78 -33.29 6.03
N VAL A 71 22.47 -32.22 6.46
CA VAL A 71 21.85 -31.01 6.99
C VAL A 71 21.03 -30.27 5.95
N THR A 72 21.60 -30.05 4.75
CA THR A 72 20.86 -29.38 3.67
C THR A 72 19.68 -30.19 3.18
N HIS A 73 19.83 -31.52 3.10
CA HIS A 73 18.71 -32.41 2.80
C HIS A 73 17.59 -32.31 3.82
N THR A 74 17.95 -32.32 5.12
CA THR A 74 16.96 -32.18 6.21
C THR A 74 16.23 -30.84 6.15
N ILE A 75 16.95 -29.73 5.97
CA ILE A 75 16.35 -28.40 5.83
C ILE A 75 15.32 -28.37 4.70
N LEU A 76 15.68 -28.89 3.53
CA LEU A 76 14.78 -28.88 2.36
C LEU A 76 13.60 -29.86 2.52
N SER A 77 13.79 -30.97 3.20
CA SER A 77 12.69 -31.92 3.47
C SER A 77 11.63 -31.34 4.44
N VAL A 78 12.04 -30.51 5.39
CA VAL A 78 11.16 -29.87 6.37
C VAL A 78 10.51 -28.59 5.82
N TYR A 79 11.08 -28.03 4.77
CA TYR A 79 10.64 -26.75 4.18
C TYR A 79 9.12 -26.70 3.94
N ASN A 80 8.56 -27.69 3.24
CA ASN A 80 7.13 -27.71 2.91
C ASN A 80 6.23 -27.92 4.14
N GLN A 81 6.76 -28.53 5.21
CA GLN A 81 6.00 -28.77 6.42
C GLN A 81 5.93 -27.50 7.32
N MET A 82 6.85 -26.56 7.14
CA MET A 82 6.89 -25.30 7.87
C MET A 82 6.20 -24.14 7.15
N ALA A 83 5.81 -24.33 5.89
CA ALA A 83 5.11 -23.29 5.14
C ALA A 83 3.83 -22.86 5.89
N ASP A 84 3.67 -21.54 6.02
CA ASP A 84 2.56 -20.89 6.74
C ASP A 84 2.45 -21.22 8.25
N PHE A 85 3.42 -21.94 8.81
CA PHE A 85 3.44 -22.18 10.26
C PHE A 85 3.66 -20.85 11.02
N PRO A 86 2.93 -20.60 12.13
CA PRO A 86 3.10 -19.39 12.95
C PRO A 86 4.55 -19.21 13.41
N ASN A 87 5.11 -18.04 13.23
CA ASN A 87 6.46 -17.70 13.66
C ASN A 87 6.44 -16.79 14.90
N GLN A 88 5.92 -15.57 14.74
CA GLN A 88 5.90 -14.60 15.83
C GLN A 88 4.70 -13.67 15.72
N ARG A 89 4.23 -13.22 16.88
CA ARG A 89 3.30 -12.08 16.93
C ARG A 89 4.06 -10.78 16.85
N THR A 90 3.50 -9.85 16.07
CA THR A 90 4.00 -8.50 15.91
C THR A 90 2.85 -7.51 16.04
N ILE A 91 3.14 -6.23 16.02
CA ILE A 91 2.12 -5.18 15.97
C ILE A 91 1.77 -4.96 14.50
N HIS A 92 0.48 -4.87 14.17
CA HIS A 92 0.04 -4.42 12.84
C HIS A 92 0.54 -3.00 12.58
N ALA A 93 0.90 -2.71 11.33
CA ALA A 93 1.58 -1.46 10.98
C ALA A 93 0.77 -0.19 11.28
N SER A 94 -0.57 -0.25 11.25
CA SER A 94 -1.45 0.91 11.35
C SER A 94 -2.73 0.68 12.15
N GLY A 95 -3.15 -0.58 12.31
CA GLY A 95 -4.47 -0.93 12.85
C GLY A 95 -4.65 -0.57 14.31
N VAL A 96 -5.75 0.14 14.60
CA VAL A 96 -6.24 0.45 15.93
C VAL A 96 -7.65 -0.12 16.05
N LEU A 97 -7.95 -0.72 17.17
CA LEU A 97 -9.28 -1.20 17.54
C LEU A 97 -9.85 -0.33 18.64
N ILE A 98 -11.13 -0.01 18.53
CA ILE A 98 -11.92 0.72 19.52
C ILE A 98 -13.16 -0.11 19.83
N SER A 99 -13.49 -0.31 21.10
CA SER A 99 -14.59 -1.16 21.55
C SER A 99 -15.45 -0.49 22.61
N ASP A 100 -16.74 -0.78 22.60
CA ASP A 100 -17.65 -0.38 23.68
C ASP A 100 -17.39 -1.14 24.99
N ASN A 101 -16.92 -2.37 24.88
CA ASN A 101 -16.51 -3.17 26.03
C ASN A 101 -14.97 -3.15 26.19
N PRO A 102 -14.45 -3.37 27.42
CA PRO A 102 -13.01 -3.52 27.61
C PRO A 102 -12.44 -4.60 26.68
N LEU A 103 -11.33 -4.30 26.01
CA LEU A 103 -10.72 -5.23 25.06
C LEU A 103 -10.23 -6.54 25.70
N THR A 104 -10.03 -6.53 27.02
CA THR A 104 -9.75 -7.75 27.80
C THR A 104 -10.90 -8.76 27.82
N CYS A 105 -12.12 -8.36 27.43
CA CYS A 105 -13.24 -9.29 27.23
C CYS A 105 -13.04 -10.17 25.98
N TYR A 106 -12.21 -9.73 25.03
CA TYR A 106 -12.00 -10.40 23.74
C TYR A 106 -10.62 -11.05 23.62
N SER A 107 -9.60 -10.46 24.24
CA SER A 107 -8.20 -10.90 24.13
C SER A 107 -7.39 -10.53 25.37
N ALA A 108 -6.40 -11.36 25.70
CA ALA A 108 -5.30 -10.88 26.52
C ALA A 108 -4.54 -9.77 25.77
N LEU A 109 -3.98 -8.82 26.50
CA LEU A 109 -3.25 -7.69 25.92
C LEU A 109 -1.74 -7.86 26.14
N ASP A 110 -0.98 -7.70 25.08
CA ASP A 110 0.47 -7.57 25.14
C ASP A 110 0.86 -6.08 25.27
N TYR A 111 1.97 -5.81 25.95
CA TYR A 111 2.55 -4.46 26.05
C TYR A 111 3.95 -4.45 25.44
N PRO A 112 4.06 -4.34 24.11
CA PRO A 112 5.35 -4.29 23.44
C PRO A 112 6.13 -3.01 23.80
N PRO A 113 7.42 -2.87 23.41
CA PRO A 113 8.25 -1.70 23.74
C PRO A 113 7.65 -0.33 23.38
N LYS A 114 6.67 -0.28 22.48
CA LYS A 114 5.92 0.93 22.16
C LYS A 114 5.06 1.45 23.33
N GLY A 115 4.81 0.61 24.34
CA GLY A 115 4.09 0.98 25.55
C GLY A 115 2.57 1.09 25.40
N LEU A 116 2.00 0.71 24.27
CA LEU A 116 0.56 0.72 24.01
C LEU A 116 0.00 -0.72 24.06
N PRO A 117 -1.20 -0.93 24.64
CA PRO A 117 -1.83 -2.24 24.66
C PRO A 117 -2.07 -2.74 23.24
N THR A 118 -1.79 -4.01 23.01
CA THR A 118 -1.91 -4.68 21.71
C THR A 118 -2.67 -5.98 21.88
N VAL A 119 -3.72 -6.21 21.10
CA VAL A 119 -4.46 -7.47 21.08
C VAL A 119 -3.64 -8.59 20.47
N GLN A 120 -3.94 -9.84 20.83
CA GLN A 120 -3.18 -10.99 20.37
C GLN A 120 -3.66 -11.55 19.03
N PHE A 121 -4.78 -11.12 18.52
CA PHE A 121 -5.33 -11.53 17.24
C PHE A 121 -4.98 -10.55 16.11
N ASP A 122 -5.05 -11.03 14.88
CA ASP A 122 -4.79 -10.30 13.67
C ASP A 122 -6.07 -9.73 13.03
N MET A 123 -5.94 -9.14 11.83
CA MET A 123 -7.06 -8.50 11.12
C MET A 123 -8.17 -9.48 10.72
N TYR A 124 -7.84 -10.72 10.40
CA TYR A 124 -8.83 -11.70 9.98
C TYR A 124 -9.74 -12.09 11.14
N VAL A 125 -9.14 -12.39 12.30
CA VAL A 125 -9.90 -12.67 13.53
C VAL A 125 -10.67 -11.43 13.98
N ALA A 126 -10.10 -10.21 13.85
CA ALA A 126 -10.80 -8.98 14.19
C ALA A 126 -12.09 -8.81 13.36
N GLU A 127 -12.02 -9.05 12.05
CA GLU A 127 -13.17 -9.01 11.15
C GLU A 127 -14.20 -10.09 11.50
N ASP A 128 -13.78 -11.33 11.75
CA ASP A 128 -14.65 -12.46 12.09
C ASP A 128 -15.46 -12.22 13.36
N ILE A 129 -14.89 -11.56 14.36
CA ILE A 129 -15.59 -11.22 15.60
C ILE A 129 -16.31 -9.86 15.58
N GLY A 130 -16.31 -9.19 14.41
CA GLY A 130 -17.11 -7.99 14.14
C GLY A 130 -16.45 -6.67 14.54
N PHE A 131 -15.13 -6.61 14.68
CA PHE A 131 -14.42 -5.35 14.90
C PHE A 131 -14.23 -4.56 13.61
N GLU A 132 -14.47 -3.26 13.69
CA GLU A 132 -14.01 -2.30 12.68
C GLU A 132 -12.56 -1.90 12.94
N LYS A 133 -11.74 -1.99 11.91
CA LYS A 133 -10.32 -1.59 11.95
C LYS A 133 -10.16 -0.14 11.51
N PHE A 134 -9.47 0.65 12.33
CA PHE A 134 -9.06 2.01 11.98
C PHE A 134 -7.56 2.02 11.67
N ASP A 135 -7.21 2.24 10.42
CA ASP A 135 -5.82 2.32 10.00
C ASP A 135 -5.28 3.76 10.12
N ILE A 136 -4.37 3.95 11.05
CA ILE A 136 -3.65 5.22 11.26
C ILE A 136 -2.34 5.12 10.50
N LEU A 137 -2.39 5.52 9.23
CA LEU A 137 -1.30 5.36 8.29
C LEU A 137 -0.24 6.45 8.46
N SER A 138 1.00 6.09 8.18
CA SER A 138 2.16 6.98 8.28
C SER A 138 2.64 7.34 6.87
N GLN A 139 2.45 8.61 6.47
CA GLN A 139 2.82 9.09 5.14
C GLN A 139 4.03 10.01 5.17
N ARG A 140 5.10 9.60 4.51
CA ARG A 140 6.30 10.42 4.36
C ARG A 140 6.04 11.66 3.50
N GLY A 141 5.23 11.53 2.44
CA GLY A 141 4.90 12.64 1.56
C GLY A 141 4.27 13.83 2.28
N ILE A 142 3.36 13.58 3.24
CA ILE A 142 2.76 14.63 4.07
C ILE A 142 3.83 15.30 4.93
N GLY A 143 4.75 14.53 5.52
CA GLY A 143 5.90 15.07 6.27
C GLY A 143 6.82 15.91 5.40
N HIS A 144 7.11 15.50 4.17
CA HIS A 144 7.92 16.27 3.23
C HIS A 144 7.27 17.63 2.87
N ILE A 145 5.94 17.67 2.70
CA ILE A 145 5.23 18.94 2.47
C ILE A 145 5.42 19.89 3.66
N LYS A 146 5.30 19.36 4.88
CA LYS A 146 5.51 20.15 6.10
C LYS A 146 6.94 20.68 6.19
N ASP A 147 7.94 19.82 5.94
CA ASP A 147 9.35 20.21 5.96
C ASP A 147 9.66 21.26 4.88
N CYS A 148 9.14 21.10 3.66
CA CYS A 148 9.31 22.09 2.59
C CYS A 148 8.72 23.47 2.97
N ARG A 149 7.52 23.49 3.55
CA ARG A 149 6.89 24.74 4.01
C ARG A 149 7.77 25.45 5.06
N GLU A 150 8.30 24.70 6.00
CA GLU A 150 9.16 25.25 7.04
C GLU A 150 10.49 25.76 6.46
N LEU A 151 11.12 25.03 5.55
CA LEU A 151 12.33 25.47 4.86
C LEU A 151 12.10 26.73 4.01
N ILE A 152 10.97 26.84 3.34
CA ILE A 152 10.59 28.05 2.59
C ILE A 152 10.43 29.23 3.56
N ARG A 153 9.76 29.02 4.68
CA ARG A 153 9.58 30.06 5.72
C ARG A 153 10.94 30.55 6.24
N ILE A 154 11.86 29.64 6.57
CA ILE A 154 13.19 29.97 7.10
C ILE A 154 14.04 30.71 6.05
N ASN A 155 14.05 30.20 4.80
CA ASN A 155 14.99 30.67 3.79
C ASN A 155 14.49 31.89 3.01
N LYS A 156 13.18 32.09 2.94
CA LYS A 156 12.54 33.11 2.09
C LYS A 156 11.62 34.06 2.85
N ASP A 157 11.36 33.80 4.14
CA ASP A 157 10.35 34.50 4.93
C ASP A 157 8.96 34.53 4.30
N ILE A 158 8.62 33.42 3.61
CA ILE A 158 7.32 33.24 2.94
C ILE A 158 6.56 32.10 3.61
N THR A 159 5.31 32.35 3.97
CA THR A 159 4.39 31.32 4.44
C THR A 159 3.58 30.78 3.28
N VAL A 160 3.75 29.48 2.99
CA VAL A 160 2.98 28.77 1.94
C VAL A 160 1.79 28.09 2.58
N ASP A 161 0.59 28.47 2.16
CA ASP A 161 -0.64 27.76 2.53
C ASP A 161 -0.88 26.58 1.59
N THR A 162 -0.94 25.37 2.15
CA THR A 162 -1.22 24.12 1.44
C THR A 162 -2.60 23.52 1.79
N SER A 163 -3.43 24.24 2.53
CA SER A 163 -4.76 23.76 2.94
C SER A 163 -5.74 23.64 1.77
N ASN A 164 -5.56 24.44 0.72
CA ASN A 164 -6.34 24.35 -0.50
C ASN A 164 -5.45 23.92 -1.69
N PRO A 165 -5.35 22.61 -1.99
CA PRO A 165 -4.50 22.12 -3.07
C PRO A 165 -4.99 22.54 -4.48
N LYS A 166 -6.27 22.89 -4.64
CA LYS A 166 -6.86 23.25 -5.94
C LYS A 166 -6.16 24.45 -6.59
N ARG A 167 -5.60 25.37 -5.79
CA ARG A 167 -4.82 26.52 -6.29
C ARG A 167 -3.57 26.13 -7.09
N PHE A 168 -3.03 24.94 -6.83
CA PHE A 168 -1.85 24.43 -7.55
C PHE A 168 -2.21 23.69 -8.82
N PHE A 169 -3.45 23.27 -9.01
CA PHE A 169 -3.88 22.50 -10.19
C PHE A 169 -3.90 23.34 -11.48
N THR A 170 -4.02 24.65 -11.34
CA THR A 170 -4.06 25.60 -12.46
C THR A 170 -2.80 26.47 -12.56
N ASP A 171 -1.77 26.15 -11.79
CA ASP A 171 -0.52 26.89 -11.80
C ASP A 171 0.28 26.56 -13.08
N PRO A 172 0.56 27.53 -13.96
CA PRO A 172 1.24 27.27 -15.23
C PRO A 172 2.68 26.83 -15.05
N VAL A 173 3.35 27.22 -13.95
CA VAL A 173 4.72 26.81 -13.66
C VAL A 173 4.77 25.34 -13.32
N ILE A 174 3.79 24.84 -12.56
CA ILE A 174 3.65 23.42 -12.23
C ILE A 174 3.33 22.62 -13.50
N ALA A 175 2.42 23.11 -14.36
CA ALA A 175 2.09 22.47 -15.62
C ALA A 175 3.33 22.33 -16.53
N GLU A 176 4.12 23.39 -16.67
CA GLU A 176 5.37 23.35 -17.45
C GLU A 176 6.41 22.40 -16.85
N GLN A 177 6.54 22.38 -15.52
CA GLN A 177 7.44 21.47 -14.82
C GLN A 177 7.05 20.00 -15.04
N LEU A 178 5.77 19.69 -15.05
CA LEU A 178 5.25 18.35 -15.37
C LEU A 178 5.49 18.00 -16.84
N LEU A 179 5.15 18.89 -17.79
CA LEU A 179 5.36 18.68 -19.23
C LEU A 179 6.82 18.38 -19.58
N SER A 180 7.74 19.11 -18.94
CA SER A 180 9.18 18.89 -19.10
C SER A 180 9.72 17.69 -18.34
N ALA A 181 8.88 17.01 -17.52
CA ALA A 181 9.28 15.97 -16.60
C ALA A 181 10.45 16.36 -15.66
N ASN A 182 10.57 17.65 -15.34
CA ASN A 182 11.59 18.19 -14.45
C ASN A 182 11.15 18.03 -12.99
N THR A 183 11.02 16.78 -12.53
CA THR A 183 10.45 16.41 -11.24
C THR A 183 11.47 15.77 -10.29
N VAL A 184 12.77 16.00 -10.52
CA VAL A 184 13.83 15.57 -9.59
C VAL A 184 13.68 16.33 -8.28
N GLY A 185 13.73 15.61 -7.15
CA GLY A 185 13.47 16.15 -5.82
C GLY A 185 11.98 16.24 -5.45
N CYS A 186 11.07 15.94 -6.37
CA CYS A 186 9.64 15.86 -6.07
C CYS A 186 9.28 14.46 -5.62
N PHE A 187 8.85 14.32 -4.37
CA PHE A 187 8.49 13.03 -3.79
C PHE A 187 7.55 12.22 -4.70
N TYR A 188 7.82 10.92 -4.83
CA TYR A 188 7.09 9.94 -5.63
C TYR A 188 7.25 10.09 -7.16
N ILE A 189 7.34 11.29 -7.71
CA ILE A 189 7.38 11.54 -9.17
C ILE A 189 8.78 11.78 -9.72
N GLU A 190 9.82 11.63 -8.89
CA GLU A 190 11.23 11.81 -9.28
C GLU A 190 11.88 10.56 -9.92
N SER A 191 11.25 9.38 -9.78
CA SER A 191 11.83 8.14 -10.28
C SER A 191 11.97 8.15 -11.81
N PRO A 192 13.01 7.54 -12.39
CA PRO A 192 13.19 7.50 -13.84
C PRO A 192 11.98 6.96 -14.60
N ALA A 193 11.34 5.90 -14.07
CA ALA A 193 10.14 5.31 -14.67
C ALA A 193 8.97 6.29 -14.67
N MET A 194 8.72 6.98 -13.54
CA MET A 194 7.64 7.95 -13.44
C MET A 194 7.88 9.16 -14.33
N ARG A 195 9.10 9.68 -14.39
CA ARG A 195 9.49 10.80 -15.28
C ARG A 195 9.30 10.45 -16.74
N GLN A 196 9.68 9.23 -17.17
CA GLN A 196 9.42 8.77 -18.54
C GLN A 196 7.93 8.67 -18.84
N LEU A 197 7.12 8.19 -17.89
CA LEU A 197 5.68 8.09 -18.06
C LEU A 197 5.02 9.46 -18.15
N ILE A 198 5.35 10.38 -17.25
CA ILE A 198 4.89 11.79 -17.28
C ILE A 198 5.19 12.44 -18.64
N SER A 199 6.41 12.26 -19.14
CA SER A 199 6.82 12.77 -20.46
C SER A 199 6.01 12.15 -21.60
N LYS A 200 5.80 10.82 -21.60
CA LYS A 200 5.00 10.12 -22.63
C LYS A 200 3.54 10.57 -22.64
N LEU A 201 2.96 10.81 -21.48
CA LEU A 201 1.59 11.28 -21.33
C LEU A 201 1.44 12.79 -21.62
N ARG A 202 2.54 13.53 -21.82
CA ARG A 202 2.53 15.00 -21.91
C ARG A 202 1.74 15.59 -20.76
N CYS A 203 2.02 15.11 -19.55
CA CYS A 203 1.27 15.45 -18.35
C CYS A 203 1.41 16.95 -18.05
N ASP A 204 0.31 17.68 -18.05
CA ASP A 204 0.22 19.11 -17.75
C ASP A 204 -0.78 19.45 -16.65
N ASN A 205 -1.46 18.44 -16.12
CA ASN A 205 -2.54 18.62 -15.16
C ASN A 205 -2.58 17.54 -14.10
N TYR A 206 -3.35 17.81 -13.03
CA TYR A 206 -3.47 16.94 -11.88
C TYR A 206 -4.09 15.57 -12.21
N LEU A 207 -5.14 15.51 -13.00
CA LEU A 207 -5.83 14.25 -13.30
C LEU A 207 -4.94 13.30 -14.10
N THR A 208 -4.21 13.81 -15.08
CA THR A 208 -3.22 13.02 -15.82
C THR A 208 -2.09 12.52 -14.90
N LEU A 209 -1.67 13.33 -13.91
CA LEU A 209 -0.68 12.92 -12.93
C LEU A 209 -1.20 11.79 -12.03
N VAL A 210 -2.46 11.87 -11.59
CA VAL A 210 -3.13 10.82 -10.79
C VAL A 210 -3.22 9.52 -11.60
N ALA A 211 -3.63 9.59 -12.85
CA ALA A 211 -3.67 8.43 -13.73
C ALA A 211 -2.27 7.81 -13.92
N ALA A 212 -1.24 8.62 -14.18
CA ALA A 212 0.14 8.17 -14.29
C ALA A 212 0.59 7.41 -13.04
N SER A 213 0.27 7.94 -11.85
CA SER A 213 0.61 7.30 -10.56
C SER A 213 -0.10 5.96 -10.34
N SER A 214 -1.24 5.76 -10.99
CA SER A 214 -2.05 4.54 -10.86
C SER A 214 -1.61 3.47 -11.84
N ILE A 215 -1.31 3.83 -13.10
CA ILE A 215 -0.94 2.87 -14.15
C ILE A 215 0.51 2.38 -14.06
N ILE A 216 1.40 3.07 -13.32
CA ILE A 216 2.81 2.68 -13.17
C ILE A 216 3.00 1.47 -12.23
N ARG A 217 1.97 1.07 -11.51
CA ARG A 217 2.05 -0.04 -10.55
C ARG A 217 2.39 -1.35 -11.28
N PRO A 218 3.24 -2.23 -10.69
CA PRO A 218 3.76 -3.42 -11.38
C PRO A 218 2.68 -4.31 -11.99
N GLY A 219 1.58 -4.58 -11.29
CA GLY A 219 0.46 -5.40 -11.79
C GLY A 219 -0.22 -4.80 -13.03
N VAL A 220 -0.47 -3.49 -12.99
CA VAL A 220 -1.10 -2.76 -14.11
C VAL A 220 -0.14 -2.63 -15.30
N ALA A 221 1.13 -2.34 -15.03
CA ALA A 221 2.15 -2.20 -16.07
C ALA A 221 2.39 -3.52 -16.84
N SER A 222 2.40 -4.66 -16.14
CA SER A 222 2.60 -5.98 -16.74
C SER A 222 1.40 -6.52 -17.51
N SER A 223 0.18 -6.04 -17.22
CA SER A 223 -1.05 -6.47 -17.89
C SER A 223 -1.26 -5.85 -19.29
N GLY A 224 -0.41 -4.90 -19.70
CA GLY A 224 -0.57 -4.13 -20.94
C GLY A 224 -1.50 -2.92 -20.81
N MET A 225 -2.19 -2.73 -19.70
CA MET A 225 -3.11 -1.61 -19.48
C MET A 225 -2.40 -0.24 -19.55
N MET A 226 -1.17 -0.16 -19.03
CA MET A 226 -0.39 1.09 -19.11
C MET A 226 -0.14 1.51 -20.56
N GLN A 227 0.23 0.57 -21.43
CA GLN A 227 0.47 0.87 -22.83
C GLN A 227 -0.81 1.29 -23.55
N ALA A 228 -1.91 0.57 -23.32
CA ALA A 228 -3.22 0.90 -23.85
C ALA A 228 -3.69 2.30 -23.38
N TYR A 229 -3.47 2.64 -22.12
CA TYR A 229 -3.80 3.97 -21.59
C TYR A 229 -3.00 5.07 -22.31
N ILE A 230 -1.69 4.91 -22.46
CA ILE A 230 -0.84 5.90 -23.15
C ILE A 230 -1.31 6.10 -24.60
N GLU A 231 -1.58 5.02 -25.31
CA GLU A 231 -2.04 5.07 -26.70
C GLU A 231 -3.37 5.80 -26.84
N ARG A 232 -4.34 5.46 -26.01
CA ARG A 232 -5.68 6.07 -26.02
C ARG A 232 -5.67 7.52 -25.53
N HIS A 233 -4.86 7.84 -24.53
CA HIS A 233 -4.66 9.22 -24.08
C HIS A 233 -4.11 10.13 -25.17
N LEU A 234 -3.17 9.64 -25.98
CA LEU A 234 -2.59 10.40 -27.10
C LEU A 234 -3.49 10.44 -28.34
N ASN A 235 -4.45 9.53 -28.47
CA ASN A 235 -5.37 9.42 -29.61
C ASN A 235 -6.81 9.18 -29.12
N PRO A 236 -7.40 10.12 -28.38
CA PRO A 236 -8.73 9.92 -27.78
C PRO A 236 -9.84 9.70 -28.81
N GLU A 237 -9.66 10.22 -30.01
CA GLU A 237 -10.61 10.06 -31.12
C GLU A 237 -10.68 8.62 -31.66
N LYS A 238 -9.70 7.77 -31.36
CA LYS A 238 -9.63 6.37 -31.80
C LYS A 238 -10.13 5.38 -30.76
N VAL A 239 -10.63 5.88 -29.62
CA VAL A 239 -11.07 5.01 -28.53
C VAL A 239 -12.40 4.36 -28.89
N GLU A 240 -12.37 3.03 -28.99
CA GLU A 240 -13.56 2.20 -29.11
C GLU A 240 -13.93 1.62 -27.74
N TYR A 241 -15.20 1.80 -27.37
CA TYR A 241 -15.73 1.25 -26.11
C TYR A 241 -16.48 -0.05 -26.39
N ILE A 242 -16.23 -1.05 -25.57
CA ILE A 242 -16.85 -2.39 -25.68
C ILE A 242 -18.38 -2.30 -25.55
N HIS A 243 -18.86 -1.38 -24.71
CA HIS A 243 -20.29 -1.19 -24.45
C HIS A 243 -20.54 0.28 -24.04
N PRO A 244 -21.76 0.85 -24.27
CA PRO A 244 -22.10 2.21 -23.87
C PRO A 244 -21.86 2.50 -22.37
N ALA A 245 -22.14 1.51 -21.48
CA ALA A 245 -21.86 1.67 -20.05
C ALA A 245 -20.36 1.87 -19.73
N PHE A 246 -19.45 1.29 -20.52
CA PHE A 246 -18.02 1.53 -20.36
C PHE A 246 -17.64 2.96 -20.76
N LYS A 247 -18.28 3.49 -21.80
CA LYS A 247 -18.08 4.89 -22.17
C LYS A 247 -18.56 5.81 -21.06
N GLU A 248 -19.78 5.60 -20.58
CA GLU A 248 -20.39 6.43 -19.54
C GLU A 248 -19.58 6.44 -18.23
N GLN A 249 -19.04 5.29 -17.83
CA GLN A 249 -18.35 5.15 -16.54
C GLN A 249 -16.84 5.38 -16.59
N LEU A 250 -16.20 5.20 -17.76
CA LEU A 250 -14.75 5.22 -17.93
C LEU A 250 -14.27 6.18 -19.03
N GLU A 251 -15.06 7.21 -19.39
CA GLU A 251 -14.67 8.19 -20.42
C GLU A 251 -13.38 8.91 -20.03
N ASP A 252 -13.25 9.31 -18.75
CA ASP A 252 -12.07 9.99 -18.22
C ASP A 252 -10.79 9.14 -18.25
N THR A 253 -10.93 7.82 -18.34
CA THR A 253 -9.81 6.87 -18.42
C THR A 253 -9.78 6.11 -19.76
N TYR A 254 -10.44 6.65 -20.78
CA TYR A 254 -10.44 6.10 -22.15
C TYR A 254 -10.91 4.64 -22.21
N GLY A 255 -11.85 4.25 -21.36
CA GLY A 255 -12.38 2.90 -21.30
C GLY A 255 -11.47 1.89 -20.59
N ILE A 256 -10.49 2.34 -19.84
CA ILE A 256 -9.56 1.48 -19.07
C ILE A 256 -9.87 1.60 -17.59
N MET A 257 -10.01 0.48 -16.91
CA MET A 257 -10.17 0.44 -15.46
C MET A 257 -8.83 0.74 -14.76
N VAL A 258 -8.56 2.02 -14.52
CA VAL A 258 -7.31 2.51 -13.93
C VAL A 258 -7.38 2.46 -12.40
N TYR A 259 -8.58 2.72 -11.85
CA TYR A 259 -8.81 2.83 -10.41
C TYR A 259 -9.55 1.59 -9.88
N GLN A 260 -9.43 1.33 -8.59
CA GLN A 260 -10.18 0.24 -7.94
C GLN A 260 -11.69 0.49 -8.02
N GLU A 261 -12.10 1.74 -7.91
CA GLU A 261 -13.49 2.16 -8.03
C GLU A 261 -14.07 1.91 -9.42
N ASP A 262 -13.23 1.87 -10.44
CA ASP A 262 -13.69 1.59 -11.82
C ASP A 262 -14.21 0.15 -11.95
N VAL A 263 -13.61 -0.79 -11.23
CA VAL A 263 -14.11 -2.17 -11.16
C VAL A 263 -15.51 -2.20 -10.53
N MET A 264 -15.71 -1.42 -9.45
CA MET A 264 -17.01 -1.33 -8.79
C MET A 264 -18.06 -0.68 -9.68
N LYS A 265 -17.72 0.42 -10.38
CA LYS A 265 -18.61 1.10 -11.33
C LYS A 265 -19.06 0.14 -12.45
N ILE A 266 -18.12 -0.58 -13.05
CA ILE A 266 -18.45 -1.52 -14.11
C ILE A 266 -19.23 -2.73 -13.54
N GLY A 267 -18.86 -3.27 -12.40
CA GLY A 267 -19.63 -4.32 -11.73
C GLY A 267 -21.07 -3.91 -11.47
N HIS A 268 -21.30 -2.68 -11.04
CA HIS A 268 -22.63 -2.15 -10.77
C HIS A 268 -23.42 -1.80 -12.05
N HIS A 269 -22.90 -0.92 -12.91
CA HIS A 269 -23.62 -0.36 -14.04
C HIS A 269 -23.71 -1.30 -15.26
N PHE A 270 -22.76 -2.19 -15.43
CA PHE A 270 -22.74 -3.17 -16.53
C PHE A 270 -23.07 -4.59 -16.04
N GLY A 271 -22.50 -5.01 -14.90
CA GLY A 271 -22.72 -6.34 -14.35
C GLY A 271 -24.04 -6.50 -13.59
N GLY A 272 -24.73 -5.40 -13.25
CA GLY A 272 -25.99 -5.44 -12.50
C GLY A 272 -25.82 -5.82 -11.02
N LEU A 273 -24.59 -5.79 -10.50
CA LEU A 273 -24.29 -6.06 -9.10
C LEU A 273 -24.72 -4.89 -8.21
N ASP A 274 -25.10 -5.14 -6.97
CA ASP A 274 -25.16 -4.06 -5.99
C ASP A 274 -23.74 -3.60 -5.58
N LEU A 275 -23.63 -2.50 -4.83
CA LEU A 275 -22.32 -1.94 -4.49
C LEU A 275 -21.51 -2.85 -3.55
N ALA A 276 -22.15 -3.65 -2.71
CA ALA A 276 -21.47 -4.59 -1.83
C ALA A 276 -20.93 -5.78 -2.62
N GLU A 277 -21.73 -6.31 -3.55
CA GLU A 277 -21.28 -7.37 -4.49
C GLU A 277 -20.15 -6.88 -5.40
N ALA A 278 -20.23 -5.63 -5.87
CA ALA A 278 -19.19 -5.01 -6.68
C ALA A 278 -17.88 -4.83 -5.89
N ASP A 279 -17.94 -4.56 -4.57
CA ASP A 279 -16.75 -4.53 -3.72
C ASP A 279 -16.16 -5.93 -3.51
N VAL A 280 -16.98 -6.97 -3.39
CA VAL A 280 -16.50 -8.35 -3.38
C VAL A 280 -15.76 -8.69 -4.68
N LEU A 281 -16.35 -8.29 -5.84
CA LEU A 281 -15.70 -8.48 -7.15
C LEU A 281 -14.33 -7.76 -7.20
N ARG A 282 -14.26 -6.51 -6.73
CA ARG A 282 -13.01 -5.73 -6.65
C ARG A 282 -11.94 -6.45 -5.81
N ARG A 283 -12.33 -6.98 -4.65
CA ARG A 283 -11.42 -7.74 -3.77
C ARG A 283 -10.92 -9.03 -4.44
N MET A 284 -11.79 -9.76 -5.12
CA MET A 284 -11.42 -10.96 -5.86
C MET A 284 -10.42 -10.69 -6.99
N MET A 285 -10.53 -9.53 -7.66
CA MET A 285 -9.61 -9.15 -8.75
C MET A 285 -8.27 -8.64 -8.25
N SER A 286 -8.16 -8.23 -6.99
CA SER A 286 -6.90 -7.74 -6.41
C SER A 286 -6.02 -8.84 -5.80
N GLY A 287 -6.48 -10.08 -5.71
CA GLY A 287 -5.73 -11.26 -5.28
C GLY A 287 -5.90 -11.57 -3.80
#